data_32634fcb9e42984df3ceaededaecac4e
#
_entry.id   32634fcb9e42984df3ceaededaecac4e
#
_cell.length_a   1.000
_cell.length_b   1.000
_cell.length_c   1.000
_cell.angle_alpha   90.00
_cell.angle_beta   90.00
_cell.angle_gamma   90.00
#
_symmetry.space_group_name_H-M   'P 1'
#
loop_
_entity.id
_entity.type
_entity.pdbx_description
1 polymer ?
#
loop_
_entity_poly.entity_id
_entity_poly.type
_entity_poly.pdbx_seq_one_letter_code
_entity_poly.pdbx_strand_id
1 'polypeptide(L)'
;MTLTLQVDSAGARHVKIDATNIDRIQGETGGRKTIICYRGVTWNKEGKMDYVKTNITVFEPVEDVIKKFEKTGQRMKSFQCYTNDKDIERVINRGYL
;
A
#
# COMPACT_ATOMS: atom_id res chain seq x y z
N MET A 1 -9.33 6.72 -6.79
CA MET A 1 -9.63 6.37 -5.39
C MET A 1 -8.35 6.28 -4.59
N THR A 2 -8.32 6.99 -3.50
CA THR A 2 -7.08 7.34 -2.81
C THR A 2 -7.09 6.80 -1.39
N LEU A 3 -5.96 6.22 -0.97
CA LEU A 3 -5.72 5.88 0.42
C LEU A 3 -5.02 7.03 1.11
N THR A 4 -5.46 7.39 2.30
CA THR A 4 -4.73 8.31 3.17
C THR A 4 -4.01 7.50 4.23
N LEU A 5 -2.70 7.62 4.28
CA LEU A 5 -1.83 6.77 5.09
C LEU A 5 -0.89 7.63 5.94
N GLN A 6 -0.71 7.22 7.19
CA GLN A 6 0.15 7.90 8.14
C GLN A 6 1.61 7.59 7.86
N VAL A 7 2.44 8.62 7.74
CA VAL A 7 3.86 8.44 7.39
C VAL A 7 4.83 8.82 8.50
N ASP A 8 4.33 9.15 9.68
CA ASP A 8 5.17 9.39 10.85
C ASP A 8 4.59 8.72 12.10
N SER A 9 5.44 8.52 13.10
CA SER A 9 5.04 7.84 14.34
C SER A 9 4.08 8.68 15.20
N ALA A 10 4.07 9.98 15.03
CA ALA A 10 3.20 10.89 15.79
C ALA A 10 1.80 11.03 15.21
N GLY A 11 1.56 10.53 13.99
CA GLY A 11 0.28 10.64 13.32
C GLY A 11 -0.01 12.03 12.74
N ALA A 12 1.00 12.91 12.69
CA ALA A 12 0.82 14.28 12.22
C ALA A 12 0.90 14.41 10.71
N ARG A 13 1.57 13.49 10.03
CA ARG A 13 1.81 13.57 8.59
C ARG A 13 1.15 12.39 7.89
N HIS A 14 0.51 12.70 6.77
CA HIS A 14 -0.16 11.70 5.94
C HIS A 14 0.24 11.87 4.48
N VAL A 15 0.15 10.78 3.73
CA VAL A 15 0.31 10.76 2.28
C VAL A 15 -0.95 10.18 1.66
N LYS A 16 -1.27 10.66 0.46
CA LYS A 16 -2.37 10.11 -0.33
C LYS A 16 -1.81 9.36 -1.52
N ILE A 17 -2.20 8.10 -1.66
CA ILE A 17 -1.75 7.25 -2.76
C ILE A 17 -2.97 6.69 -3.47
N ASP A 18 -2.99 6.80 -4.81
CA ASP A 18 -4.05 6.20 -5.59
C ASP A 18 -3.93 4.67 -5.54
N ALA A 19 -5.02 4.01 -5.17
CA ALA A 19 -5.05 2.56 -5.02
C ALA A 19 -4.64 1.83 -6.31
N THR A 20 -4.99 2.37 -7.47
CA THR A 20 -4.66 1.75 -8.75
C THR A 20 -3.16 1.79 -9.05
N ASN A 21 -2.41 2.63 -8.37
CA ASN A 21 -0.96 2.75 -8.55
C ASN A 21 -0.16 1.88 -7.57
N ILE A 22 -0.82 1.18 -6.67
CA ILE A 22 -0.14 0.32 -5.71
C ILE A 22 0.21 -1.00 -6.37
N ASP A 23 1.51 -1.29 -6.44
CA ASP A 23 2.00 -2.54 -6.99
C ASP A 23 2.12 -3.62 -5.92
N ARG A 24 2.51 -3.24 -4.69
CA ARG A 24 2.80 -4.20 -3.63
C ARG A 24 2.65 -3.58 -2.25
N ILE A 25 2.15 -4.38 -1.32
CA ILE A 25 2.08 -4.04 0.10
C ILE A 25 2.86 -5.11 0.86
N GLN A 26 3.77 -4.69 1.71
CA GLN A 26 4.63 -5.59 2.47
C GLN A 26 4.64 -5.21 3.95
N GLY A 27 4.41 -6.19 4.81
CA GLY A 27 4.42 -5.96 6.25
C GLY A 27 4.34 -7.27 7.02
N GLU A 28 4.37 -7.17 8.34
CA GLU A 28 4.22 -8.30 9.25
C GLU A 28 2.96 -8.10 10.09
N THR A 29 2.22 -9.18 10.30
CA THR A 29 1.06 -9.16 11.20
C THR A 29 1.53 -8.81 12.62
N GLY A 30 0.81 -7.89 13.25
CA GLY A 30 1.20 -7.35 14.55
C GLY A 30 2.27 -6.28 14.48
N GLY A 31 2.87 -6.06 13.30
CA GLY A 31 3.80 -4.96 13.08
C GLY A 31 3.07 -3.62 13.02
N ARG A 32 3.80 -2.53 13.23
CA ARG A 32 3.25 -1.18 13.22
C ARG A 32 3.54 -0.42 11.94
N LYS A 33 4.34 -1.01 11.05
CA LYS A 33 4.80 -0.37 9.83
C LYS A 33 4.49 -1.25 8.64
N THR A 34 4.24 -0.61 7.51
CA THR A 34 3.99 -1.28 6.24
C THR A 34 4.77 -0.56 5.15
N ILE A 35 5.36 -1.32 4.25
CA ILE A 35 6.06 -0.77 3.08
C ILE A 35 5.12 -0.91 1.90
N ILE A 36 4.90 0.20 1.20
CA ILE A 36 4.07 0.23 0.01
C ILE A 36 4.94 0.57 -1.19
N CYS A 37 4.94 -0.32 -2.17
CA CYS A 37 5.57 -0.06 -3.47
C CYS A 37 4.48 0.40 -4.43
N TYR A 38 4.62 1.61 -4.95
CA TYR A 38 3.63 2.19 -5.85
C TYR A 38 4.29 2.95 -6.99
N ARG A 39 3.52 3.25 -8.02
CA ARG A 39 3.97 4.06 -9.14
C ARG A 39 3.67 5.52 -8.84
N GLY A 40 4.72 6.28 -8.64
CA GLY A 40 4.63 7.73 -8.56
C GLY A 40 4.79 8.37 -9.93
N VAL A 41 4.41 9.63 -10.02
CA VAL A 41 4.54 10.41 -11.25
C VAL A 41 5.63 11.45 -11.05
N THR A 42 6.53 11.55 -12.01
CA THR A 42 7.55 12.58 -12.05
C THR A 42 7.57 13.23 -13.43
N TRP A 43 8.17 14.41 -13.53
CA TRP A 43 8.34 15.11 -14.80
C TRP A 43 9.82 15.02 -15.21
N ASN A 44 10.08 14.57 -16.43
CA ASN A 44 11.44 14.52 -16.93
C ASN A 44 11.91 15.90 -17.40
N LYS A 45 13.16 15.97 -17.87
CA LYS A 45 13.77 17.23 -18.33
C LYS A 45 13.06 17.82 -19.55
N GLU A 46 12.36 16.98 -20.30
CA GLU A 46 11.61 17.41 -21.48
C GLU A 46 10.19 17.86 -21.17
N GLY A 47 9.82 17.88 -19.88
CA GLY A 47 8.48 18.24 -19.44
C GLY A 47 7.44 17.17 -19.64
N LYS A 48 7.85 15.93 -19.93
CA LYS A 48 6.96 14.79 -20.08
C LYS A 48 6.80 14.05 -18.77
N MET A 49 5.63 13.45 -18.58
CA MET A 49 5.31 12.68 -17.41
C MET A 49 5.92 11.29 -17.51
N ASP A 50 6.65 10.89 -16.46
CA ASP A 50 7.20 9.54 -16.31
C ASP A 50 6.66 8.88 -15.05
N TYR A 51 6.59 7.55 -15.07
CA TYR A 51 6.25 6.76 -13.90
C TYR A 51 7.51 6.23 -13.25
N VAL A 52 7.59 6.35 -11.93
CA VAL A 52 8.71 5.87 -11.14
C VAL A 52 8.20 4.96 -10.04
N LYS A 53 8.80 3.79 -9.90
CA LYS A 53 8.50 2.91 -8.76
C LYS A 53 9.07 3.53 -7.50
N THR A 54 8.24 3.69 -6.51
CA THR A 54 8.59 4.33 -5.24
C THR A 54 8.18 3.42 -4.09
N ASN A 55 9.05 3.30 -3.10
CA ASN A 55 8.73 2.62 -1.85
C ASN A 55 8.53 3.66 -0.77
N ILE A 56 7.47 3.51 0.00
CA ILE A 56 7.22 4.35 1.16
C ILE A 56 6.89 3.48 2.37
N THR A 57 7.43 3.87 3.52
CA THR A 57 7.09 3.23 4.78
C THR A 57 5.98 4.03 5.45
N VAL A 58 4.88 3.37 5.76
CA VAL A 58 3.76 3.98 6.48
C VAL A 58 3.68 3.41 7.89
N PHE A 59 3.25 4.24 8.84
CA PHE A 59 3.13 3.85 10.25
C PHE A 59 1.71 3.35 10.53
N GLU A 60 1.30 2.37 9.76
CA GLU A 60 0.04 1.67 9.95
C GLU A 60 0.26 0.17 9.79
N PRO A 61 -0.42 -0.66 10.59
CA PRO A 61 -0.34 -2.12 10.43
C PRO A 61 -0.78 -2.55 9.04
N VAL A 62 -0.20 -3.63 8.53
CA VAL A 62 -0.52 -4.15 7.20
C VAL A 62 -2.01 -4.49 7.07
N GLU A 63 -2.63 -4.98 8.14
CA GLU A 63 -4.06 -5.29 8.15
C GLU A 63 -4.92 -4.06 7.87
N ASP A 64 -4.55 -2.93 8.48
CA ASP A 64 -5.28 -1.68 8.30
C ASP A 64 -5.08 -1.11 6.90
N VAL A 65 -3.87 -1.22 6.37
CA VAL A 65 -3.57 -0.78 5.00
C VAL A 65 -4.38 -1.59 4.00
N ILE A 66 -4.45 -2.90 4.17
CA ILE A 66 -5.24 -3.77 3.29
C ILE A 66 -6.71 -3.39 3.35
N LYS A 67 -7.25 -3.15 4.54
CA LYS A 67 -8.64 -2.72 4.69
C LYS A 67 -8.92 -1.40 3.98
N LYS A 68 -8.02 -0.43 4.10
CA LYS A 68 -8.15 0.84 3.38
C LYS A 68 -8.10 0.64 1.87
N PHE A 69 -7.22 -0.22 1.40
CA PHE A 69 -7.12 -0.57 0.00
C PHE A 69 -8.43 -1.17 -0.52
N GLU A 70 -8.99 -2.12 0.21
CA GLU A 70 -10.25 -2.75 -0.17
C GLU A 70 -11.43 -1.79 -0.18
N LYS A 71 -11.45 -0.82 0.73
CA LYS A 71 -12.50 0.21 0.78
C LYS A 71 -12.55 1.09 -0.47
N THR A 72 -11.48 1.13 -1.24
CA THR A 72 -11.47 1.87 -2.51
C THR A 72 -12.18 1.11 -3.65
N GLY A 73 -12.62 -0.11 -3.39
CA GLY A 73 -13.20 -0.99 -4.40
C GLY A 73 -12.18 -1.87 -5.11
N GLN A 74 -10.90 -1.69 -4.83
CA GLN A 74 -9.84 -2.54 -5.35
C GLN A 74 -9.74 -3.83 -4.53
N ARG A 75 -9.37 -4.92 -5.19
CA ARG A 75 -9.11 -6.19 -4.52
C ARG A 75 -7.62 -6.43 -4.41
N MET A 76 -7.17 -6.77 -3.20
CA MET A 76 -5.79 -7.16 -2.98
C MET A 76 -5.57 -8.57 -3.53
N LYS A 77 -4.65 -8.71 -4.46
CA LYS A 77 -4.27 -10.02 -5.00
C LYS A 77 -3.14 -10.61 -4.16
N SER A 78 -3.10 -11.92 -4.04
CA SER A 78 -2.10 -12.59 -3.19
C SER A 78 -0.66 -12.25 -3.58
N PHE A 79 -0.38 -12.03 -4.86
CA PHE A 79 0.96 -11.64 -5.32
C PHE A 79 1.31 -10.18 -5.03
N GLN A 80 0.35 -9.36 -4.61
CA GLN A 80 0.58 -7.97 -4.27
C GLN A 80 0.84 -7.77 -2.78
N CYS A 81 0.61 -8.78 -1.97
CA CYS A 81 0.80 -8.68 -0.53
C CYS A 81 1.85 -9.68 -0.06
N TYR A 82 2.89 -9.16 0.56
CA TYR A 82 3.98 -9.95 1.12
C TYR A 82 3.95 -9.80 2.63
N THR A 83 3.48 -10.83 3.31
CA THR A 83 3.49 -10.89 4.76
C THR A 83 4.12 -12.21 5.20
N ASN A 84 4.60 -12.25 6.43
CA ASN A 84 5.11 -13.47 7.04
C ASN A 84 4.02 -14.25 7.75
N ASP A 85 2.79 -13.80 7.68
CA ASP A 85 1.68 -14.35 8.45
C ASP A 85 0.67 -15.04 7.55
N LYS A 86 0.46 -16.32 7.82
CA LYS A 86 -0.51 -17.14 7.07
C LYS A 86 -1.95 -16.68 7.26
N ASP A 87 -2.24 -16.04 8.39
CA ASP A 87 -3.61 -15.57 8.64
C ASP A 87 -3.97 -14.39 7.74
N ILE A 88 -3.00 -13.51 7.49
CA ILE A 88 -3.19 -12.44 6.51
C ILE A 88 -3.39 -13.02 5.12
N GLU A 89 -2.58 -14.01 4.73
CA GLU A 89 -2.75 -14.69 3.45
C GLU A 89 -4.14 -15.30 3.31
N ARG A 90 -4.65 -15.92 4.37
CA ARG A 90 -6.02 -16.47 4.36
C ARG A 90 -7.07 -15.40 4.18
N VAL A 91 -6.94 -14.26 4.83
CA VAL A 91 -7.88 -13.15 4.68
C VAL A 91 -7.89 -12.66 3.24
N ILE A 92 -6.71 -12.46 2.65
CA ILE A 92 -6.57 -12.02 1.27
C ILE A 92 -7.18 -13.05 0.33
N ASN A 93 -6.78 -14.31 0.46
CA ASN A 93 -7.25 -15.38 -0.42
C ASN A 93 -8.76 -15.60 -0.32
N ARG A 94 -9.32 -15.50 0.88
CA ARG A 94 -10.76 -15.62 1.10
C ARG A 94 -11.53 -14.51 0.39
N GLY A 95 -10.95 -13.33 0.32
CA GLY A 95 -11.57 -12.20 -0.35
C GLY A 95 -11.51 -12.26 -1.87
N TYR A 96 -10.58 -13.03 -2.46
CA TYR A 96 -10.25 -12.92 -3.88
C TYR A 96 -10.25 -14.23 -4.65
N LEU A 97 -10.57 -15.30 -4.00
CA LEU A 97 -10.69 -16.59 -4.68
C LEU A 97 -12.17 -16.89 -5.07
#